data_1317c11b84491d0c4926b6f15b4c7c57
#
_entry.id   1317c11b84491d0c4926b6f15b4c7c57
#
_cell.length_a   1.000
_cell.length_b   1.000
_cell.length_c   1.000
_cell.angle_alpha   90.00
_cell.angle_beta   90.00
_cell.angle_gamma   90.00
#
_symmetry.space_group_name_H-M   'P 1'
#
loop_
_entity.id
_entity.type
_entity.pdbx_description
1 polymer ?
#
loop_
_entity_poly.entity_id
_entity_poly.type
_entity_poly.pdbx_seq_one_letter_code
_entity_poly.pdbx_strand_id
1 'polypeptide(L)'
;MQYSQATPYCTLTTLALLASSGLYAQQQPSQASAQGAAPTHVASAQTPAAAATGSLSSSLGLYAFPAKNQTTQQQANDETYCFGWAKTQTGIDPMNIKPQAPDQQAAANAADNATQGARVGGAARGAAGGAVIGAIAGDAGTGAAAGAAAGVMAGGAARRQARRDAQSAAQQQAQASVAQQKAAYNKAFSACMEGKGYTIK
;
A
#
# COMPACT_ATOMS: atom_id res chain seq x y z
N MET A 1 2.50 4.42 42.83
CA MET A 1 3.47 5.28 42.14
C MET A 1 2.70 5.99 41.01
N GLN A 2 2.44 7.28 41.27
CA GLN A 2 1.61 8.13 40.37
C GLN A 2 2.54 8.73 39.32
N TYR A 3 2.20 8.55 38.02
CA TYR A 3 2.80 9.32 36.94
C TYR A 3 1.90 10.46 36.55
N SER A 4 2.42 11.66 36.87
CA SER A 4 1.86 12.97 36.59
C SER A 4 1.78 13.23 35.09
N GLN A 5 0.59 13.59 34.60
CA GLN A 5 0.31 14.07 33.25
C GLN A 5 0.70 15.54 33.15
N ALA A 6 1.69 15.88 32.35
CA ALA A 6 2.02 17.26 32.01
C ALA A 6 1.50 17.59 30.60
N THR A 7 0.49 18.43 30.52
CA THR A 7 -0.02 19.07 29.32
C THR A 7 0.80 20.33 29.01
N PRO A 8 1.31 20.54 27.81
CA PRO A 8 1.79 21.86 27.41
C PRO A 8 0.66 22.69 26.77
N TYR A 9 0.47 23.86 27.32
CA TYR A 9 -0.39 24.92 26.84
C TYR A 9 0.07 25.41 25.45
N CYS A 10 -0.85 25.45 24.52
CA CYS A 10 -0.70 26.08 23.21
C CYS A 10 -0.99 27.58 23.37
N THR A 11 0.03 28.42 23.34
CA THR A 11 -0.07 29.88 23.34
C THR A 11 -0.56 30.38 21.98
N LEU A 12 -1.72 31.08 22.02
CA LEU A 12 -2.20 31.93 20.95
C LEU A 12 -1.24 33.11 20.75
N THR A 13 -0.69 33.27 19.57
CA THR A 13 -0.11 34.52 19.09
C THR A 13 -0.93 35.07 17.93
N THR A 14 -1.73 36.06 18.28
CA THR A 14 -2.34 37.03 17.36
C THR A 14 -1.26 37.98 16.87
N LEU A 15 -1.11 38.17 15.55
CA LEU A 15 -0.47 39.38 15.01
C LEU A 15 -1.02 39.69 13.60
N ALA A 16 -1.89 40.69 13.54
CA ALA A 16 -1.71 42.00 12.91
C ALA A 16 -1.65 42.05 11.38
N LEU A 17 -2.73 42.69 10.90
CA LEU A 17 -2.93 43.34 9.61
C LEU A 17 -1.73 44.17 9.14
N LEU A 18 -1.36 44.05 7.87
CA LEU A 18 -0.85 45.19 7.09
C LEU A 18 -1.50 45.15 5.70
N ALA A 19 -2.38 46.11 5.50
CA ALA A 19 -2.92 46.50 4.19
C ALA A 19 -1.81 47.13 3.36
N SER A 20 -1.60 46.63 2.16
CA SER A 20 -0.82 47.31 1.13
C SER A 20 -1.66 47.39 -0.14
N SER A 21 -2.31 48.54 -0.31
CA SER A 21 -3.01 48.96 -1.51
C SER A 21 -1.97 49.24 -2.62
N GLY A 22 -1.84 48.33 -3.58
CA GLY A 22 -1.08 48.59 -4.83
C GLY A 22 -2.06 48.87 -5.97
N LEU A 23 -2.18 50.15 -6.33
CA LEU A 23 -2.82 50.60 -7.58
C LEU A 23 -1.97 50.07 -8.76
N TYR A 24 -2.52 49.15 -9.54
CA TYR A 24 -2.03 48.85 -10.87
C TYR A 24 -2.98 49.43 -11.89
N ALA A 25 -2.46 50.45 -12.58
CA ALA A 25 -3.10 51.13 -13.69
C ALA A 25 -3.44 50.15 -14.81
N GLN A 26 -4.70 50.22 -15.24
CA GLN A 26 -5.21 49.55 -16.44
C GLN A 26 -4.61 50.24 -17.69
N GLN A 27 -3.78 49.55 -18.43
CA GLN A 27 -3.54 49.87 -19.83
C GLN A 27 -4.34 48.93 -20.71
N GLN A 28 -5.48 49.42 -21.23
CA GLN A 28 -6.19 48.82 -22.35
C GLN A 28 -5.50 49.21 -23.65
N PRO A 29 -5.14 48.27 -24.49
CA PRO A 29 -4.88 48.59 -25.91
C PRO A 29 -6.19 48.66 -26.68
N SER A 30 -6.35 49.71 -27.41
CA SER A 30 -7.45 50.05 -28.30
C SER A 30 -7.73 48.94 -29.32
N GLN A 31 -8.99 48.53 -29.38
CA GLN A 31 -9.51 47.64 -30.42
C GLN A 31 -9.74 48.43 -31.69
N ALA A 32 -8.99 48.13 -32.72
CA ALA A 32 -9.29 48.52 -34.09
C ALA A 32 -10.38 47.61 -34.64
N SER A 33 -11.53 48.19 -34.96
CA SER A 33 -12.64 47.54 -35.64
C SER A 33 -12.23 47.13 -37.06
N ALA A 34 -12.21 45.85 -37.37
CA ALA A 34 -12.26 45.34 -38.73
C ALA A 34 -13.52 44.48 -38.86
N GLN A 35 -14.55 45.05 -39.47
CA GLN A 35 -15.72 44.34 -39.99
C GLN A 35 -15.33 43.60 -41.27
N GLY A 36 -15.71 42.36 -41.35
CA GLY A 36 -15.74 41.72 -42.65
C GLY A 36 -15.47 40.22 -42.61
N ALA A 37 -16.49 39.49 -43.01
CA ALA A 37 -16.55 38.12 -43.46
C ALA A 37 -17.08 37.13 -42.41
N ALA A 38 -18.33 36.68 -42.63
CA ALA A 38 -18.94 35.56 -42.01
C ALA A 38 -18.12 34.27 -42.31
N PRO A 39 -17.70 33.53 -41.33
CA PRO A 39 -17.21 32.18 -41.61
C PRO A 39 -18.39 31.23 -41.72
N THR A 40 -18.53 30.64 -42.90
CA THR A 40 -19.24 29.40 -43.13
C THR A 40 -18.86 28.42 -42.03
N HIS A 41 -19.85 28.00 -41.25
CA HIS A 41 -19.71 26.88 -40.34
C HIS A 41 -19.48 25.59 -41.16
N VAL A 42 -18.25 25.28 -41.44
CA VAL A 42 -17.85 23.90 -41.71
C VAL A 42 -17.94 23.19 -40.37
N ALA A 43 -19.03 22.43 -40.22
CA ALA A 43 -19.13 21.44 -39.17
C ALA A 43 -17.96 20.49 -39.39
N SER A 44 -16.88 20.74 -38.69
CA SER A 44 -15.81 19.76 -38.51
C SER A 44 -16.44 18.58 -37.82
N ALA A 45 -16.79 17.56 -38.60
CA ALA A 45 -17.06 16.25 -38.09
C ALA A 45 -15.82 15.84 -37.29
N GLN A 46 -15.89 16.00 -35.98
CA GLN A 46 -14.92 15.42 -35.07
C GLN A 46 -15.07 13.92 -35.16
N THR A 47 -14.28 13.32 -36.04
CA THR A 47 -14.02 11.89 -36.00
C THR A 47 -13.59 11.58 -34.57
N PRO A 48 -14.22 10.63 -33.86
CA PRO A 48 -13.70 10.19 -32.59
C PRO A 48 -12.42 9.42 -32.89
N ALA A 49 -11.31 10.13 -32.94
CA ALA A 49 -10.00 9.50 -32.81
C ALA A 49 -9.87 9.00 -31.37
N ALA A 50 -10.50 7.88 -31.13
CA ALA A 50 -10.22 7.04 -29.97
C ALA A 50 -8.82 6.45 -30.14
N ALA A 51 -7.80 7.25 -30.04
CA ALA A 51 -6.51 6.76 -29.64
C ALA A 51 -6.63 6.45 -28.15
N ALA A 52 -6.87 5.21 -27.84
CA ALA A 52 -6.73 4.67 -26.50
C ALA A 52 -5.24 4.66 -26.12
N THR A 53 -4.64 5.82 -25.97
CA THR A 53 -3.48 5.98 -25.12
C THR A 53 -4.00 5.77 -23.70
N GLY A 54 -3.58 4.68 -23.06
CA GLY A 54 -4.10 4.26 -21.77
C GLY A 54 -4.18 5.44 -20.80
N SER A 55 -5.37 5.76 -20.33
CA SER A 55 -5.58 6.84 -19.38
C SER A 55 -4.86 6.51 -18.06
N LEU A 56 -4.45 7.54 -17.32
CA LEU A 56 -3.82 7.33 -16.01
C LEU A 56 -4.75 6.55 -15.06
N SER A 57 -6.05 6.81 -15.12
CA SER A 57 -7.06 6.07 -14.37
C SER A 57 -7.02 4.58 -14.70
N SER A 58 -6.93 4.19 -15.97
CA SER A 58 -6.85 2.78 -16.35
C SER A 58 -5.58 2.08 -15.86
N SER A 59 -4.46 2.78 -15.77
CA SER A 59 -3.22 2.23 -15.19
C SER A 59 -3.35 1.93 -13.69
N LEU A 60 -4.24 2.64 -13.00
CA LEU A 60 -4.60 2.40 -11.61
C LEU A 60 -5.64 1.29 -11.42
N GLY A 61 -6.22 0.79 -12.52
CA GLY A 61 -7.33 -0.15 -12.53
C GLY A 61 -8.68 0.53 -12.26
N LEU A 62 -8.80 1.82 -12.58
CA LEU A 62 -10.00 2.62 -12.43
C LEU A 62 -10.48 3.11 -13.79
N TYR A 63 -11.78 3.35 -13.90
CA TYR A 63 -12.38 3.88 -15.11
C TYR A 63 -13.10 5.19 -14.80
N ALA A 64 -12.69 6.26 -15.49
CA ALA A 64 -13.27 7.60 -15.33
C ALA A 64 -14.27 7.88 -16.44
N PHE A 65 -15.51 8.16 -16.07
CA PHE A 65 -16.59 8.50 -17.00
C PHE A 65 -16.96 9.97 -16.83
N PRO A 66 -16.87 10.78 -17.90
CA PRO A 66 -17.27 12.20 -17.84
C PRO A 66 -18.78 12.33 -17.62
N ALA A 67 -19.19 13.06 -16.56
CA ALA A 67 -20.60 13.31 -16.26
C ALA A 67 -21.10 14.70 -16.72
N LYS A 68 -20.18 15.58 -17.19
CA LYS A 68 -20.48 16.97 -17.58
C LYS A 68 -19.99 17.29 -18.99
N ASN A 69 -20.01 16.33 -19.91
CA ASN A 69 -19.55 16.49 -21.29
C ASN A 69 -18.09 16.96 -21.43
N GLN A 70 -17.23 16.56 -20.49
CA GLN A 70 -15.79 16.85 -20.57
C GLN A 70 -15.19 16.20 -21.82
N THR A 71 -14.29 16.91 -22.50
CA THR A 71 -13.53 16.36 -23.61
C THR A 71 -12.46 15.39 -23.15
N THR A 72 -11.98 14.52 -24.05
CA THR A 72 -10.87 13.60 -23.76
C THR A 72 -9.60 14.33 -23.36
N GLN A 73 -9.33 15.49 -23.94
CA GLN A 73 -8.19 16.33 -23.58
C GLN A 73 -8.33 16.90 -22.16
N GLN A 74 -9.53 17.35 -21.80
CA GLN A 74 -9.82 17.84 -20.45
C GLN A 74 -9.68 16.70 -19.44
N GLN A 75 -10.20 15.50 -19.77
CA GLN A 75 -10.05 14.32 -18.91
C GLN A 75 -8.56 13.99 -18.65
N ALA A 76 -7.71 13.99 -19.68
CA ALA A 76 -6.28 13.72 -19.53
C ALA A 76 -5.58 14.75 -18.61
N ASN A 77 -5.95 16.02 -18.74
CA ASN A 77 -5.42 17.08 -17.89
C ASN A 77 -5.89 16.91 -16.43
N ASP A 78 -7.17 16.60 -16.24
CA ASP A 78 -7.76 16.38 -14.91
C ASP A 78 -7.20 15.12 -14.24
N GLU A 79 -7.00 14.04 -14.98
CA GLU A 79 -6.33 12.83 -14.50
C GLU A 79 -4.90 13.12 -14.03
N THR A 80 -4.13 13.88 -14.82
CA THR A 80 -2.76 14.28 -14.47
C THR A 80 -2.72 15.12 -13.19
N TYR A 81 -3.63 16.08 -13.07
CA TYR A 81 -3.78 16.89 -11.87
C TYR A 81 -4.12 16.04 -10.65
N CYS A 82 -5.16 15.20 -10.75
CA CYS A 82 -5.62 14.36 -9.66
C CYS A 82 -4.59 13.30 -9.27
N PHE A 83 -3.79 12.81 -10.22
CA PHE A 83 -2.68 11.91 -9.95
C PHE A 83 -1.62 12.56 -9.04
N GLY A 84 -1.19 13.78 -9.38
CA GLY A 84 -0.24 14.54 -8.56
C GLY A 84 -0.82 14.92 -7.20
N TRP A 85 -2.08 15.35 -7.17
CA TRP A 85 -2.77 15.71 -5.94
C TRP A 85 -2.90 14.52 -4.98
N ALA A 86 -3.34 13.36 -5.47
CA ALA A 86 -3.47 12.15 -4.68
C ALA A 86 -2.12 11.70 -4.10
N LYS A 87 -1.04 11.79 -4.90
CA LYS A 87 0.33 11.51 -4.43
C LYS A 87 0.74 12.44 -3.29
N THR A 88 0.42 13.73 -3.38
CA THR A 88 0.72 14.71 -2.32
C THR A 88 -0.10 14.45 -1.06
N GLN A 89 -1.39 14.13 -1.21
CA GLN A 89 -2.29 13.88 -0.08
C GLN A 89 -1.98 12.59 0.68
N THR A 90 -1.59 11.54 -0.03
CA THR A 90 -1.35 10.22 0.58
C THR A 90 0.11 9.95 0.89
N GLY A 91 1.04 10.69 0.28
CA GLY A 91 2.47 10.40 0.32
C GLY A 91 2.84 9.10 -0.44
N ILE A 92 1.90 8.50 -1.16
CA ILE A 92 2.09 7.23 -1.86
C ILE A 92 2.36 7.50 -3.34
N ASP A 93 3.43 6.92 -3.86
CA ASP A 93 3.70 6.88 -5.29
C ASP A 93 3.14 5.57 -5.87
N PRO A 94 2.04 5.60 -6.66
CA PRO A 94 1.42 4.38 -7.16
C PRO A 94 2.31 3.59 -8.13
N MET A 95 3.30 4.26 -8.75
CA MET A 95 4.27 3.60 -9.63
C MET A 95 5.44 2.97 -8.87
N ASN A 96 5.60 3.28 -7.58
CA ASN A 96 6.71 2.80 -6.75
C ASN A 96 6.25 2.47 -5.32
N ILE A 97 5.22 1.64 -5.22
CA ILE A 97 4.72 1.17 -3.93
C ILE A 97 5.71 0.16 -3.35
N LYS A 98 6.25 0.47 -2.16
CA LYS A 98 7.15 -0.44 -1.44
C LYS A 98 6.35 -1.27 -0.43
N PRO A 99 6.53 -2.60 -0.42
CA PRO A 99 5.93 -3.43 0.61
C PRO A 99 6.41 -3.00 2.01
N GLN A 100 5.48 -2.78 2.91
CA GLN A 100 5.75 -2.60 4.35
C GLN A 100 5.43 -3.91 5.05
N ALA A 101 6.43 -4.77 5.16
CA ALA A 101 6.31 -6.03 5.85
C ALA A 101 7.51 -6.23 6.75
N PRO A 102 7.39 -7.05 7.80
CA PRO A 102 8.55 -7.51 8.55
C PRO A 102 9.54 -8.17 7.59
N ASP A 103 10.82 -7.94 7.82
CA ASP A 103 11.87 -8.63 7.09
C ASP A 103 11.66 -10.13 7.23
N GLN A 104 11.65 -10.86 6.10
CA GLN A 104 11.49 -12.32 6.08
C GLN A 104 12.56 -13.02 6.93
N GLN A 105 13.77 -12.44 6.96
CA GLN A 105 14.85 -12.97 7.79
C GLN A 105 14.56 -12.76 9.27
N ALA A 106 14.02 -11.61 9.66
CA ALA A 106 13.60 -11.34 11.02
C ALA A 106 12.46 -12.28 11.46
N ALA A 107 11.48 -12.53 10.57
CA ALA A 107 10.40 -13.50 10.81
C ALA A 107 10.93 -14.93 10.99
N ALA A 108 11.88 -15.34 10.14
CA ALA A 108 12.53 -16.65 10.27
C ALA A 108 13.33 -16.78 11.57
N ASN A 109 14.06 -15.74 11.96
CA ASN A 109 14.81 -15.72 13.21
C ASN A 109 13.89 -15.78 14.44
N ALA A 110 12.74 -15.07 14.40
CA ALA A 110 11.72 -15.14 15.45
C ALA A 110 11.14 -16.56 15.58
N ALA A 111 10.86 -17.23 14.44
CA ALA A 111 10.40 -18.62 14.43
C ALA A 111 11.47 -19.58 14.97
N ASP A 112 12.74 -19.36 14.65
CA ASP A 112 13.85 -20.13 15.19
C ASP A 112 13.97 -19.97 16.71
N ASN A 113 13.85 -18.76 17.23
CA ASN A 113 13.88 -18.49 18.67
C ASN A 113 12.69 -19.13 19.37
N ALA A 114 11.48 -19.03 18.79
CA ALA A 114 10.27 -19.66 19.34
C ALA A 114 10.35 -21.21 19.38
N THR A 115 11.11 -21.79 18.46
CA THR A 115 11.31 -23.26 18.39
C THR A 115 12.67 -23.69 18.93
N GLN A 116 13.39 -22.80 19.62
CA GLN A 116 14.64 -23.12 20.25
C GLN A 116 14.43 -24.25 21.28
N GLY A 117 15.29 -25.26 21.20
CA GLY A 117 15.12 -26.45 22.06
C GLY A 117 14.13 -27.51 21.55
N ALA A 118 13.41 -27.28 20.44
CA ALA A 118 12.46 -28.26 19.89
C ALA A 118 13.10 -29.62 19.59
N ARG A 119 14.36 -29.63 19.16
CA ARG A 119 15.12 -30.89 18.94
C ARG A 119 15.44 -31.58 20.24
N VAL A 120 15.88 -30.84 21.28
CA VAL A 120 16.19 -31.39 22.59
C VAL A 120 14.92 -31.87 23.29
N GLY A 121 13.85 -31.06 23.25
CA GLY A 121 12.55 -31.46 23.76
C GLY A 121 11.94 -32.66 23.02
N GLY A 122 12.12 -32.73 21.71
CA GLY A 122 11.72 -33.86 20.89
C GLY A 122 12.51 -35.12 21.25
N ALA A 123 13.83 -35.01 21.41
CA ALA A 123 14.68 -36.11 21.85
C ALA A 123 14.26 -36.64 23.22
N ALA A 124 14.06 -35.74 24.20
CA ALA A 124 13.66 -36.14 25.54
C ALA A 124 12.31 -36.87 25.57
N ARG A 125 11.30 -36.33 24.87
CA ARG A 125 9.99 -36.99 24.75
C ARG A 125 10.07 -38.29 23.99
N GLY A 126 10.82 -38.35 22.91
CA GLY A 126 11.06 -39.55 22.11
C GLY A 126 11.78 -40.62 22.88
N ALA A 127 12.82 -40.26 23.67
CA ALA A 127 13.55 -41.18 24.54
C ALA A 127 12.61 -41.76 25.61
N ALA A 128 11.82 -40.92 26.27
CA ALA A 128 10.89 -41.42 27.32
C ALA A 128 9.84 -42.39 26.75
N GLY A 129 9.20 -42.01 25.60
CA GLY A 129 8.25 -42.92 24.93
C GLY A 129 8.88 -44.18 24.39
N GLY A 130 10.07 -44.09 23.79
CA GLY A 130 10.83 -45.21 23.27
C GLY A 130 11.31 -46.16 24.36
N ALA A 131 11.72 -45.64 25.53
CA ALA A 131 12.11 -46.47 26.68
C ALA A 131 10.95 -47.32 27.18
N VAL A 132 9.75 -46.77 27.25
CA VAL A 132 8.54 -47.52 27.68
C VAL A 132 8.25 -48.68 26.72
N ILE A 133 8.26 -48.41 25.40
CA ILE A 133 8.02 -49.43 24.37
C ILE A 133 9.14 -50.45 24.36
N GLY A 134 10.40 -50.03 24.46
CA GLY A 134 11.59 -50.88 24.52
C GLY A 134 11.62 -51.76 25.75
N ALA A 135 11.14 -51.29 26.93
CA ALA A 135 11.03 -52.06 28.13
C ALA A 135 10.03 -53.24 27.97
N ILE A 136 8.93 -53.03 27.24
CA ILE A 136 7.98 -54.10 26.92
C ILE A 136 8.59 -55.14 25.98
N ALA A 137 9.49 -54.69 25.06
CA ALA A 137 10.18 -55.54 24.10
C ALA A 137 11.46 -56.20 24.68
N GLY A 138 11.83 -55.88 25.91
CA GLY A 138 13.00 -56.45 26.62
C GLY A 138 14.28 -55.64 26.55
N ASP A 139 14.30 -54.47 25.88
CA ASP A 139 15.45 -53.60 25.79
C ASP A 139 15.06 -52.10 25.81
N ALA A 140 14.95 -51.53 27.02
CA ALA A 140 14.59 -50.15 27.23
C ALA A 140 15.67 -49.18 26.68
N GLY A 141 16.94 -49.59 26.66
CA GLY A 141 18.06 -48.74 26.21
C GLY A 141 18.01 -48.52 24.73
N THR A 142 17.84 -49.57 23.95
CA THR A 142 17.69 -49.46 22.47
C THR A 142 16.43 -48.72 22.09
N GLY A 143 15.30 -48.95 22.83
CA GLY A 143 14.06 -48.21 22.64
C GLY A 143 14.22 -46.71 22.90
N ALA A 144 14.92 -46.31 23.98
CA ALA A 144 15.18 -44.92 24.30
C ALA A 144 16.05 -44.24 23.23
N ALA A 145 17.11 -44.91 22.77
CA ALA A 145 18.00 -44.37 21.73
C ALA A 145 17.28 -44.14 20.41
N ALA A 146 16.50 -45.12 19.95
CA ALA A 146 15.71 -45.01 18.73
C ALA A 146 14.65 -43.93 18.84
N GLY A 147 13.94 -43.82 19.97
CA GLY A 147 12.97 -42.79 20.25
C GLY A 147 13.57 -41.40 20.33
N ALA A 148 14.76 -41.24 20.93
CA ALA A 148 15.46 -39.99 20.96
C ALA A 148 15.83 -39.50 19.53
N ALA A 149 16.37 -40.39 18.68
CA ALA A 149 16.71 -40.08 17.30
C ALA A 149 15.46 -39.64 16.49
N ALA A 150 14.35 -40.38 16.61
CA ALA A 150 13.10 -39.99 15.98
C ALA A 150 12.58 -38.64 16.51
N GLY A 151 12.68 -38.39 17.81
CA GLY A 151 12.30 -37.14 18.44
C GLY A 151 13.14 -35.92 17.96
N VAL A 152 14.46 -36.11 17.77
CA VAL A 152 15.32 -35.05 17.16
C VAL A 152 14.87 -34.70 15.74
N MET A 153 14.54 -35.74 14.94
CA MET A 153 14.07 -35.51 13.57
C MET A 153 12.75 -34.78 13.55
N ALA A 154 11.79 -35.17 14.37
CA ALA A 154 10.48 -34.55 14.51
C ALA A 154 10.60 -33.10 14.97
N GLY A 155 11.41 -32.80 16.00
CA GLY A 155 11.70 -31.44 16.45
C GLY A 155 12.36 -30.58 15.38
N GLY A 156 13.25 -31.17 14.58
CA GLY A 156 13.88 -30.48 13.45
C GLY A 156 12.89 -30.19 12.32
N ALA A 157 11.94 -31.11 12.06
CA ALA A 157 10.89 -30.88 11.08
C ALA A 157 9.93 -29.75 11.53
N ALA A 158 9.52 -29.78 12.80
CA ALA A 158 8.68 -28.73 13.37
C ALA A 158 9.32 -27.33 13.24
N ARG A 159 10.61 -27.23 13.53
CA ARG A 159 11.35 -25.98 13.37
C ARG A 159 11.35 -25.49 11.91
N ARG A 160 11.64 -26.40 10.94
CA ARG A 160 11.60 -26.05 9.51
C ARG A 160 10.21 -25.60 9.08
N GLN A 161 9.16 -26.24 9.59
CA GLN A 161 7.79 -25.84 9.30
C GLN A 161 7.49 -24.44 9.85
N ALA A 162 7.80 -24.18 11.13
CA ALA A 162 7.61 -22.87 11.75
C ALA A 162 8.31 -21.74 10.97
N ARG A 163 9.52 -21.98 10.45
CA ARG A 163 10.22 -21.00 9.59
C ARG A 163 9.48 -20.72 8.28
N ARG A 164 8.98 -21.76 7.62
CA ARG A 164 8.21 -21.60 6.36
C ARG A 164 6.93 -20.83 6.62
N ASP A 165 6.23 -21.15 7.70
CA ASP A 165 4.97 -20.50 8.08
C ASP A 165 5.21 -19.00 8.39
N ALA A 166 6.28 -18.70 9.13
CA ALA A 166 6.65 -17.32 9.43
C ALA A 166 7.04 -16.52 8.17
N GLN A 167 7.78 -17.14 7.23
CA GLN A 167 8.15 -16.50 5.96
C GLN A 167 6.91 -16.28 5.08
N SER A 168 6.01 -17.25 4.99
CA SER A 168 4.78 -17.11 4.22
C SER A 168 3.85 -16.04 4.80
N ALA A 169 3.74 -15.95 6.13
CA ALA A 169 2.99 -14.89 6.80
C ALA A 169 3.58 -13.50 6.53
N ALA A 170 4.92 -13.36 6.55
CA ALA A 170 5.58 -12.11 6.20
C ALA A 170 5.32 -11.70 4.74
N GLN A 171 5.33 -12.65 3.80
CA GLN A 171 4.99 -12.38 2.40
C GLN A 171 3.53 -11.94 2.23
N GLN A 172 2.59 -12.60 2.90
CA GLN A 172 1.17 -12.22 2.89
C GLN A 172 0.98 -10.81 3.45
N GLN A 173 1.66 -10.46 4.54
CA GLN A 173 1.61 -9.13 5.13
C GLN A 173 2.21 -8.08 4.17
N ALA A 174 3.28 -8.40 3.45
CA ALA A 174 3.85 -7.54 2.42
C ALA A 174 2.83 -7.24 1.32
N GLN A 175 2.17 -8.27 0.78
CA GLN A 175 1.15 -8.11 -0.26
C GLN A 175 -0.06 -7.31 0.26
N ALA A 176 -0.52 -7.57 1.49
CA ALA A 176 -1.60 -6.84 2.12
C ALA A 176 -1.25 -5.35 2.28
N SER A 177 -0.01 -5.02 2.66
CA SER A 177 0.44 -3.63 2.80
C SER A 177 0.45 -2.88 1.46
N VAL A 178 0.86 -3.53 0.37
CA VAL A 178 0.80 -2.97 -0.99
C VAL A 178 -0.64 -2.73 -1.42
N ALA A 179 -1.52 -3.70 -1.18
CA ALA A 179 -2.95 -3.56 -1.51
C ALA A 179 -3.60 -2.40 -0.74
N GLN A 180 -3.29 -2.25 0.55
CA GLN A 180 -3.79 -1.15 1.36
C GLN A 180 -3.29 0.21 0.87
N GLN A 181 -2.00 0.34 0.55
CA GLN A 181 -1.44 1.57 0.00
C GLN A 181 -2.09 1.93 -1.34
N LYS A 182 -2.25 0.95 -2.24
CA LYS A 182 -2.94 1.15 -3.52
C LYS A 182 -4.39 1.59 -3.32
N ALA A 183 -5.12 0.96 -2.40
CA ALA A 183 -6.51 1.33 -2.09
C ALA A 183 -6.61 2.76 -1.51
N ALA A 184 -5.70 3.16 -0.64
CA ALA A 184 -5.66 4.51 -0.07
C ALA A 184 -5.39 5.56 -1.15
N TYR A 185 -4.44 5.30 -2.05
CA TYR A 185 -4.15 6.17 -3.19
C TYR A 185 -5.35 6.27 -4.14
N ASN A 186 -5.93 5.13 -4.54
CA ASN A 186 -7.08 5.10 -5.45
C ASN A 186 -8.27 5.86 -4.87
N LYS A 187 -8.51 5.77 -3.57
CA LYS A 187 -9.57 6.53 -2.90
C LYS A 187 -9.33 8.05 -3.00
N ALA A 188 -8.12 8.51 -2.79
CA ALA A 188 -7.80 9.94 -2.94
C ALA A 188 -7.93 10.39 -4.40
N PHE A 189 -7.42 9.62 -5.35
CA PHE A 189 -7.56 9.90 -6.78
C PHE A 189 -9.03 9.97 -7.22
N SER A 190 -9.84 8.99 -6.82
CA SER A 190 -11.28 8.97 -7.12
C SER A 190 -12.00 10.18 -6.55
N ALA A 191 -11.72 10.55 -5.29
CA ALA A 191 -12.33 11.75 -4.68
C ALA A 191 -11.99 13.04 -5.43
N CYS A 192 -10.77 13.19 -5.93
CA CYS A 192 -10.38 14.32 -6.75
C CYS A 192 -11.13 14.34 -8.09
N MET A 193 -11.19 13.22 -8.79
CA MET A 193 -11.88 13.09 -10.08
C MET A 193 -13.39 13.33 -9.95
N GLU A 194 -14.01 12.80 -8.89
CA GLU A 194 -15.43 13.04 -8.59
C GLU A 194 -15.70 14.52 -8.34
N GLY A 195 -14.81 15.22 -7.61
CA GLY A 195 -14.88 16.66 -7.42
C GLY A 195 -14.83 17.45 -8.73
N LYS A 196 -14.17 16.92 -9.76
CA LYS A 196 -14.12 17.50 -11.12
C LYS A 196 -15.30 17.09 -12.00
N GLY A 197 -16.18 16.23 -11.52
CA GLY A 197 -17.41 15.81 -12.21
C GLY A 197 -17.23 14.57 -13.07
N TYR A 198 -16.36 13.66 -12.69
CA TYR A 198 -16.27 12.31 -13.27
C TYR A 198 -16.92 11.29 -12.35
N THR A 199 -17.41 10.21 -12.94
CA THR A 199 -17.81 9.02 -12.17
C THR A 199 -16.72 7.99 -12.27
N ILE A 200 -16.22 7.49 -11.13
CA ILE A 200 -15.14 6.51 -11.07
C ILE A 200 -15.70 5.13 -10.70
N LYS A 201 -15.24 4.11 -11.44
CA LYS A 201 -15.61 2.70 -11.20
C LYS A 201 -14.38 1.80 -11.28
#